data_0f74d11157a23777777be2d1b4fe2d3a
#
_entry.id   0f74d11157a23777777be2d1b4fe2d3a
#
_cell.length_a   1.000
_cell.length_b   1.000
_cell.length_c   1.000
_cell.angle_alpha   90.00
_cell.angle_beta   90.00
_cell.angle_gamma   90.00
#
_symmetry.space_group_name_H-M   'P 1'
#
loop_
_entity.id
_entity.type
_entity.pdbx_description
1 polymer ?
#
loop_
_entity_poly.entity_id
_entity_poly.type
_entity_poly.pdbx_seq_one_letter_code
_entity_poly.pdbx_strand_id
1 'polypeptide(L)'
;MSVKVLVIIIIITLIIICTNKQIKELEKKNITRKEIYYKYLKSTKWLKKRNKALKRSGYKCQVCGYKKNLQVHHNTYEHIFHEHKQDLVVLCWKCHSTFHKK
;
A
#
# COMPACT_ATOMS: atom_id res chain seq x y z
N MET A 1 16.18 -48.97 -18.72
CA MET A 1 16.65 -47.99 -17.72
C MET A 1 16.92 -48.68 -16.41
N SER A 2 18.04 -48.38 -15.78
CA SER A 2 18.31 -48.93 -14.47
C SER A 2 17.44 -48.21 -13.42
N VAL A 3 17.07 -48.95 -12.36
CA VAL A 3 16.27 -48.40 -11.26
C VAL A 3 16.97 -47.18 -10.62
N LYS A 4 18.29 -47.17 -10.59
CA LYS A 4 19.11 -46.06 -10.06
C LYS A 4 18.90 -44.77 -10.85
N VAL A 5 18.83 -44.84 -12.18
CA VAL A 5 18.60 -43.67 -13.04
C VAL A 5 17.19 -43.13 -12.81
N LEU A 6 16.18 -43.97 -12.70
CA LEU A 6 14.80 -43.57 -12.41
C LEU A 6 14.69 -42.85 -11.05
N VAL A 7 15.35 -43.35 -10.02
CA VAL A 7 15.38 -42.75 -8.68
C VAL A 7 16.02 -41.35 -8.74
N ILE A 8 17.12 -41.20 -9.47
CA ILE A 8 17.81 -39.90 -9.63
C ILE A 8 16.88 -38.89 -10.34
N ILE A 9 16.21 -39.31 -11.41
CA ILE A 9 15.25 -38.47 -12.14
C ILE A 9 14.11 -37.98 -11.23
N ILE A 10 13.55 -38.88 -10.41
CA ILE A 10 12.49 -38.58 -9.46
C ILE A 10 12.98 -37.56 -8.41
N ILE A 11 14.16 -37.72 -7.88
CA ILE A 11 14.75 -36.80 -6.91
C ILE A 11 14.95 -35.42 -7.52
N ILE A 12 15.50 -35.34 -8.75
CA ILE A 12 15.71 -34.07 -9.46
C ILE A 12 14.38 -33.35 -9.71
N THR A 13 13.34 -34.07 -10.16
CA THR A 13 12.02 -33.48 -10.40
C THR A 13 11.39 -32.96 -9.11
N LEU A 14 11.50 -33.67 -8.00
CA LEU A 14 11.01 -33.20 -6.71
C LEU A 14 11.73 -31.96 -6.22
N ILE A 15 13.05 -31.88 -6.42
CA ILE A 15 13.85 -30.69 -6.09
C ILE A 15 13.40 -29.49 -6.94
N ILE A 16 13.18 -29.68 -8.23
CA ILE A 16 12.71 -28.60 -9.15
C ILE A 16 11.33 -28.09 -8.71
N ILE A 17 10.39 -28.98 -8.39
CA ILE A 17 9.06 -28.60 -7.91
C ILE A 17 9.15 -27.80 -6.62
N CYS A 18 9.99 -28.25 -5.67
CA CYS A 18 10.19 -27.60 -4.39
C CYS A 18 10.78 -26.19 -4.54
N THR A 19 11.80 -26.03 -5.39
CA THR A 19 12.43 -24.73 -5.66
C THR A 19 11.46 -23.78 -6.37
N ASN A 20 10.67 -24.25 -7.32
CA ASN A 20 9.66 -23.43 -8.00
C ASN A 20 8.60 -22.91 -7.03
N LYS A 21 8.17 -23.74 -6.09
CA LYS A 21 7.22 -23.33 -5.03
C LYS A 21 7.83 -22.26 -4.13
N GLN A 22 9.09 -22.40 -3.74
CA GLN A 22 9.80 -21.42 -2.93
C GLN A 22 9.96 -20.08 -3.68
N ILE A 23 10.29 -20.11 -4.96
CA ILE A 23 10.38 -18.91 -5.81
C ILE A 23 9.05 -18.19 -5.86
N LYS A 24 7.92 -18.88 -6.06
CA LYS A 24 6.59 -18.29 -6.07
C LYS A 24 6.22 -17.65 -4.73
N GLU A 25 6.62 -18.25 -3.61
CA GLU A 25 6.40 -17.66 -2.29
C GLU A 25 7.26 -16.41 -2.07
N LEU A 26 8.50 -16.42 -2.55
CA LEU A 26 9.39 -15.25 -2.51
C LEU A 26 8.85 -14.11 -3.38
N GLU A 27 8.33 -14.42 -4.56
CA GLU A 27 7.68 -13.44 -5.44
C GLU A 27 6.45 -12.81 -4.77
N LYS A 28 5.65 -13.58 -4.04
CA LYS A 28 4.55 -13.06 -3.24
C LYS A 28 5.01 -12.14 -2.10
N LYS A 29 6.17 -12.41 -1.51
CA LYS A 29 6.75 -11.58 -0.43
C LYS A 29 7.42 -10.32 -0.95
N ASN A 30 7.74 -10.25 -2.25
CA ASN A 30 8.39 -9.09 -2.89
C ASN A 30 7.40 -7.98 -3.28
N ILE A 31 6.17 -8.02 -2.75
CA ILE A 31 5.26 -6.89 -2.87
C ILE A 31 5.89 -5.71 -2.11
N THR A 32 6.20 -4.64 -2.82
CA THR A 32 6.83 -3.46 -2.23
C THR A 32 5.87 -2.76 -1.26
N ARG A 33 6.42 -2.05 -0.27
CA ARG A 33 5.62 -1.21 0.64
C ARG A 33 4.76 -0.22 -0.13
N LYS A 34 5.27 0.27 -1.26
CA LYS A 34 4.57 1.18 -2.15
C LYS A 34 3.30 0.55 -2.75
N GLU A 35 3.38 -0.71 -3.20
CA GLU A 35 2.23 -1.45 -3.73
C GLU A 35 1.17 -1.70 -2.67
N ILE A 36 1.58 -2.09 -1.46
CA ILE A 36 0.68 -2.27 -0.32
C ILE A 36 -0.03 -0.96 0.02
N TYR A 37 0.70 0.14 0.01
CA TYR A 37 0.16 1.48 0.28
C TYR A 37 -0.88 1.88 -0.78
N TYR A 38 -0.57 1.73 -2.07
CA TYR A 38 -1.53 2.05 -3.14
C TYR A 38 -2.77 1.16 -3.10
N LYS A 39 -2.61 -0.10 -2.78
CA LYS A 39 -3.73 -1.01 -2.58
C LYS A 39 -4.61 -0.57 -1.40
N TYR A 40 -3.99 -0.13 -0.32
CA TYR A 40 -4.69 0.42 0.84
C TYR A 40 -5.51 1.66 0.48
N LEU A 41 -4.97 2.58 -0.31
CA LEU A 41 -5.67 3.79 -0.74
C LEU A 41 -6.95 3.51 -1.56
N LYS A 42 -7.08 2.31 -2.12
CA LYS A 42 -8.28 1.86 -2.83
C LYS A 42 -9.24 1.08 -1.92
N SER A 43 -8.87 0.82 -0.68
CA SER A 43 -9.66 0.01 0.25
C SER A 43 -10.84 0.78 0.83
N THR A 44 -11.88 0.04 1.20
CA THR A 44 -13.05 0.60 1.90
C THR A 44 -12.66 1.23 3.24
N LYS A 45 -11.70 0.62 3.93
CA LYS A 45 -11.18 1.12 5.21
C LYS A 45 -10.61 2.54 5.08
N TRP A 46 -9.77 2.77 4.06
CA TRP A 46 -9.21 4.09 3.79
C TRP A 46 -10.29 5.08 3.35
N LEU A 47 -11.19 4.68 2.44
CA LEU A 47 -12.25 5.57 1.96
C LEU A 47 -13.14 6.09 3.09
N LYS A 48 -13.45 5.26 4.07
CA LYS A 48 -14.19 5.68 5.27
C LYS A 48 -13.41 6.73 6.07
N LYS A 49 -12.13 6.52 6.29
CA LYS A 49 -11.26 7.48 7.00
C LYS A 49 -11.13 8.79 6.25
N ARG A 50 -10.93 8.71 4.94
CA ARG A 50 -10.87 9.86 4.05
C ARG A 50 -12.15 10.69 4.12
N ASN A 51 -13.31 10.04 4.02
CA ASN A 51 -14.60 10.72 4.08
C ASN A 51 -14.83 11.39 5.44
N LYS A 52 -14.44 10.75 6.53
CA LYS A 52 -14.50 11.35 7.88
C LYS A 52 -13.61 12.60 7.98
N ALA A 53 -12.40 12.55 7.41
CA ALA A 53 -11.49 13.68 7.41
C ALA A 53 -12.06 14.85 6.61
N LEU A 54 -12.60 14.58 5.42
CA LEU A 54 -13.25 15.60 4.57
C LEU A 54 -14.44 16.25 5.29
N LYS A 55 -15.30 15.45 5.90
CA LYS A 55 -16.46 15.94 6.66
C LYS A 55 -16.03 16.81 7.84
N ARG A 56 -15.01 16.37 8.58
CA ARG A 56 -14.48 17.10 9.74
C ARG A 56 -13.88 18.45 9.34
N SER A 57 -13.27 18.55 8.18
CA SER A 57 -12.73 19.83 7.65
C SER A 57 -13.82 20.75 7.10
N GLY A 58 -15.08 20.31 7.03
CA GLY A 58 -16.16 21.03 6.39
C GLY A 58 -16.03 21.10 4.87
N TYR A 59 -15.40 20.07 4.28
CA TYR A 59 -15.15 19.96 2.83
C TYR A 59 -14.38 21.17 2.27
N LYS A 60 -13.37 21.61 3.00
CA LYS A 60 -12.49 22.70 2.60
C LYS A 60 -11.06 22.46 3.06
N CYS A 61 -10.11 23.10 2.35
CA CYS A 61 -8.70 23.07 2.72
C CYS A 61 -8.51 23.64 4.13
N GLN A 62 -7.81 22.91 4.99
CA GLN A 62 -7.57 23.34 6.37
C GLN A 62 -6.56 24.48 6.48
N VAL A 63 -5.81 24.78 5.40
CA VAL A 63 -4.84 25.87 5.37
C VAL A 63 -5.44 27.14 4.77
N CYS A 64 -6.06 27.08 3.59
CA CYS A 64 -6.53 28.26 2.87
C CYS A 64 -8.06 28.35 2.71
N GLY A 65 -8.80 27.30 3.07
CA GLY A 65 -10.27 27.29 2.99
C GLY A 65 -10.84 27.00 1.61
N TYR A 66 -10.01 26.71 0.59
CA TYR A 66 -10.47 26.39 -0.75
C TYR A 66 -11.29 25.11 -0.76
N LYS A 67 -12.38 25.08 -1.52
CA LYS A 67 -13.39 24.00 -1.45
C LYS A 67 -13.29 22.96 -2.57
N LYS A 68 -12.40 23.14 -3.54
CA LYS A 68 -12.27 22.26 -4.71
C LYS A 68 -10.91 21.57 -4.71
N ASN A 69 -10.85 20.43 -5.41
CA ASN A 69 -9.61 19.67 -5.59
C ASN A 69 -8.94 19.35 -4.26
N LEU A 70 -9.73 18.85 -3.32
CA LEU A 70 -9.27 18.51 -1.98
C LEU A 70 -8.61 17.14 -1.96
N GLN A 71 -7.54 17.03 -1.21
CA GLN A 71 -6.81 15.79 -0.96
C GLN A 71 -6.63 15.58 0.54
N VAL A 72 -6.73 14.35 0.99
CA VAL A 72 -6.42 14.01 2.38
C VAL A 72 -4.97 13.57 2.42
N HIS A 73 -4.15 14.37 3.09
CA HIS A 73 -2.71 14.19 3.19
C HIS A 73 -2.34 13.54 4.52
N HIS A 74 -1.41 12.58 4.47
CA HIS A 74 -0.83 12.01 5.69
C HIS A 74 0.28 12.94 6.20
N ASN A 75 0.11 13.50 7.39
CA ASN A 75 1.17 14.27 8.07
C ASN A 75 2.31 13.36 8.53
N THR A 76 1.99 12.12 8.83
CA THR A 76 2.95 11.10 9.23
C THR A 76 2.48 9.75 8.71
N TYR A 77 3.42 8.87 8.40
CA TYR A 77 3.15 7.48 8.03
C TYR A 77 3.36 6.51 9.20
N GLU A 78 3.60 7.04 10.39
CA GLU A 78 3.85 6.25 11.60
C GLU A 78 2.71 5.29 11.93
N HIS A 79 1.46 5.73 11.72
CA HIS A 79 0.26 4.93 11.99
C HIS A 79 -0.43 4.46 10.70
N ILE A 80 0.33 4.24 9.62
CA ILE A 80 -0.26 3.78 8.36
C ILE A 80 -1.12 2.53 8.58
N PHE A 81 -2.28 2.47 7.93
CA PHE A 81 -3.35 1.47 8.10
C PHE A 81 -4.18 1.65 9.39
N HIS A 82 -3.68 2.37 10.38
CA HIS A 82 -4.35 2.64 11.66
C HIS A 82 -4.29 4.12 12.01
N GLU A 83 -4.45 4.97 11.02
CA GLU A 83 -4.31 6.42 11.16
C GLU A 83 -5.21 7.00 12.26
N HIS A 84 -4.64 7.90 13.03
CA HIS A 84 -5.36 8.73 13.99
C HIS A 84 -5.87 9.99 13.28
N LYS A 85 -6.84 10.68 13.88
CA LYS A 85 -7.42 11.91 13.31
C LYS A 85 -6.36 12.96 13.00
N GLN A 86 -5.40 13.15 13.89
CA GLN A 86 -4.33 14.14 13.75
C GLN A 86 -3.29 13.77 12.68
N ASP A 87 -3.29 12.52 12.23
CA ASP A 87 -2.36 12.07 11.19
C ASP A 87 -2.81 12.51 9.79
N LEU A 88 -4.05 12.98 9.65
CA LEU A 88 -4.64 13.35 8.39
C LEU A 88 -4.99 14.83 8.36
N VAL A 89 -4.65 15.49 7.26
CA VAL A 89 -5.00 16.89 7.01
C VAL A 89 -5.61 17.00 5.62
N VAL A 90 -6.64 17.82 5.47
CA VAL A 90 -7.29 18.07 4.18
C VAL A 90 -6.65 19.32 3.55
N LEU A 91 -6.09 19.14 2.36
CA LEU A 91 -5.39 20.20 1.63
C LEU A 91 -5.95 20.31 0.21
N CYS A 92 -6.03 21.55 -0.31
CA CYS A 92 -6.24 21.74 -1.73
C CYS A 92 -4.94 21.43 -2.49
N TRP A 93 -5.03 21.31 -3.82
CA TRP A 93 -3.87 20.96 -4.65
C TRP A 93 -2.69 21.92 -4.49
N LYS A 94 -2.95 23.23 -4.32
CA LYS A 94 -1.89 24.24 -4.11
C LYS A 94 -1.16 24.04 -2.80
N CYS A 95 -1.92 23.92 -1.71
CA CYS A 95 -1.32 23.71 -0.39
C CYS A 95 -0.60 22.35 -0.32
N HIS A 96 -1.16 21.31 -0.91
CA HIS A 96 -0.55 20.01 -0.98
C HIS A 96 0.79 20.04 -1.73
N SER A 97 0.83 20.71 -2.88
CA SER A 97 2.07 20.91 -3.66
C SER A 97 3.13 21.66 -2.85
N THR A 98 2.74 22.70 -2.11
CA THR A 98 3.64 23.48 -1.26
C THR A 98 4.27 22.61 -0.17
N PHE A 99 3.49 21.72 0.45
CA PHE A 99 4.00 20.79 1.47
C PHE A 99 5.00 19.79 0.91
N HIS A 100 4.89 19.42 -0.36
CA HIS A 100 5.82 18.49 -1.01
C HIS A 100 7.06 19.15 -1.61
N LYS A 101 7.08 20.46 -1.69
CA LYS A 101 8.23 21.24 -2.23
C LYS A 101 9.24 21.60 -1.14
N LYS A 102 9.73 20.62 -0.42
CA LYS A 102 10.82 20.86 0.52
C LYS A 102 12.13 20.38 -0.02
#